data_e9d2f1618a403f2ea9d5dfc94ebee3d3
#
_entry.id   e9d2f1618a403f2ea9d5dfc94ebee3d3
#
_cell.length_a   1.000
_cell.length_b   1.000
_cell.length_c   1.000
_cell.angle_alpha   90.00
_cell.angle_beta   90.00
_cell.angle_gamma   90.00
#
_symmetry.space_group_name_H-M   'P 1'
#
loop_
_entity.id
_entity.type
_entity.pdbx_description
1 polymer ?
#
loop_
_entity_poly.entity_id
_entity_poly.type
_entity_poly.pdbx_seq_one_letter_code
_entity_poly.pdbx_strand_id
1 'polypeptide(L)'
;PLEKGDAMFFSPALFHAAGENTSADIHRMVNLLQVSSAFGRAMETIDRDAMCLALYPALADAWASDALSIGQRQAVLSSIAEGYSFPTNLDRDPPVGGLAPETQKALLHRCLDDNASIDAFRQALAAQADRRSASS
;
A
#
# COMPACT_ATOMS: atom_id res chain seq x y z
N PRO A 1 8.73 -27.95 -2.18
CA PRO A 1 8.35 -27.15 -1.03
C PRO A 1 8.92 -25.75 -1.22
N LEU A 2 8.15 -24.71 -0.81
CA LEU A 2 8.64 -23.34 -0.79
C LEU A 2 9.33 -23.08 0.56
N GLU A 3 10.41 -22.32 0.51
CA GLU A 3 11.14 -21.88 1.70
C GLU A 3 10.82 -20.42 2.04
N LYS A 4 11.24 -19.94 3.22
CA LYS A 4 11.04 -18.56 3.62
C LYS A 4 11.78 -17.63 2.65
N GLY A 5 11.03 -16.74 2.01
CA GLY A 5 11.55 -15.79 1.01
C GLY A 5 11.29 -16.20 -0.43
N ASP A 6 10.81 -17.42 -0.68
CA ASP A 6 10.43 -17.84 -2.02
C ASP A 6 9.16 -17.13 -2.47
N ALA A 7 9.05 -16.92 -3.78
CA ALA A 7 7.86 -16.41 -4.44
C ALA A 7 7.45 -17.33 -5.58
N MET A 8 6.17 -17.58 -5.69
CA MET A 8 5.59 -18.38 -6.79
C MET A 8 4.56 -17.53 -7.53
N PHE A 9 4.69 -17.49 -8.85
CA PHE A 9 3.74 -16.82 -9.73
C PHE A 9 2.92 -17.86 -10.47
N PHE A 10 1.59 -17.75 -10.42
CA PHE A 10 0.70 -18.65 -11.12
C PHE A 10 -0.61 -17.96 -11.51
N SER A 11 -1.31 -18.50 -12.49
CA SER A 11 -2.64 -18.06 -12.83
C SER A 11 -3.65 -18.60 -11.82
N PRO A 12 -4.52 -17.76 -11.22
CA PRO A 12 -5.54 -18.25 -10.29
C PRO A 12 -6.61 -19.13 -10.97
N ALA A 13 -6.64 -19.18 -12.31
CA ALA A 13 -7.52 -20.09 -13.06
C ALA A 13 -7.05 -21.54 -13.03
N LEU A 14 -5.81 -21.82 -12.62
CA LEU A 14 -5.33 -23.17 -12.42
C LEU A 14 -5.96 -23.79 -11.16
N PHE A 15 -6.24 -25.08 -11.21
CA PHE A 15 -6.62 -25.81 -10.00
C PHE A 15 -5.49 -25.73 -8.98
N HIS A 16 -5.76 -25.13 -7.85
CA HIS A 16 -4.78 -24.94 -6.79
C HIS A 16 -5.45 -25.03 -5.43
N ALA A 17 -4.70 -25.47 -4.45
CA ALA A 17 -5.11 -25.50 -3.05
C ALA A 17 -3.88 -25.31 -2.15
N ALA A 18 -4.11 -24.79 -0.96
CA ALA A 18 -3.08 -24.78 0.07
C ALA A 18 -2.82 -26.22 0.52
N GLY A 19 -1.56 -26.64 0.51
CA GLY A 19 -1.16 -27.92 1.09
C GLY A 19 -1.44 -27.97 2.59
N GLU A 20 -1.74 -29.14 3.10
CA GLU A 20 -1.95 -29.35 4.55
C GLU A 20 -0.70 -29.00 5.35
N ASN A 21 -0.87 -28.39 6.51
CA ASN A 21 0.22 -28.20 7.44
C ASN A 21 0.29 -29.43 8.38
N THR A 22 1.26 -30.27 8.13
CA THR A 22 1.48 -31.50 8.92
C THR A 22 2.42 -31.32 10.11
N SER A 23 2.98 -30.10 10.30
CA SER A 23 3.81 -29.79 11.47
C SER A 23 2.94 -29.41 12.69
N ALA A 24 3.45 -29.70 13.88
CA ALA A 24 2.78 -29.39 15.14
C ALA A 24 3.11 -27.99 15.68
N ASP A 25 4.24 -27.43 15.24
CA ASP A 25 4.88 -26.26 15.84
C ASP A 25 5.22 -25.13 14.83
N ILE A 26 5.03 -25.36 13.54
CA ILE A 26 5.30 -24.35 12.51
C ILE A 26 3.99 -23.66 12.08
N HIS A 27 3.88 -22.38 12.39
CA HIS A 27 2.82 -21.52 11.89
C HIS A 27 3.22 -20.96 10.53
N ARG A 28 2.59 -21.48 9.46
CA ARG A 28 2.83 -20.97 8.11
C ARG A 28 2.11 -19.63 7.93
N MET A 29 2.83 -18.68 7.38
CA MET A 29 2.27 -17.42 6.92
C MET A 29 2.66 -17.20 5.47
N VAL A 30 1.69 -16.89 4.63
CA VAL A 30 1.90 -16.60 3.21
C VAL A 30 1.20 -15.29 2.87
N ASN A 31 1.84 -14.47 2.06
CA ASN A 31 1.24 -13.27 1.50
C ASN A 31 0.73 -13.60 0.09
N LEU A 32 -0.57 -13.47 -0.11
CA LEU A 32 -1.22 -13.65 -1.40
C LEU A 32 -1.34 -12.29 -2.08
N LEU A 33 -0.60 -12.10 -3.17
CA LEU A 33 -0.59 -10.85 -3.93
C LEU A 33 -1.31 -11.09 -5.26
N GLN A 34 -2.44 -10.45 -5.46
CA GLN A 34 -3.12 -10.47 -6.74
C GLN A 34 -2.62 -9.30 -7.60
N VAL A 35 -2.05 -9.65 -8.76
CA VAL A 35 -1.61 -8.67 -9.75
C VAL A 35 -2.69 -8.54 -10.81
N SER A 36 -3.19 -7.34 -11.01
CA SER A 36 -4.14 -6.99 -12.08
C SER A 36 -3.59 -5.86 -12.96
N SER A 37 -4.21 -5.63 -14.10
CA SER A 37 -3.84 -4.51 -14.96
C SER A 37 -4.27 -3.18 -14.35
N ALA A 38 -3.67 -2.07 -14.81
CA ALA A 38 -4.08 -0.71 -14.42
C ALA A 38 -5.55 -0.39 -14.79
N PHE A 39 -6.11 -1.12 -15.75
CA PHE A 39 -7.49 -0.95 -16.23
C PHE A 39 -8.50 -1.91 -15.58
N GLY A 40 -8.03 -2.86 -14.77
CA GLY A 40 -8.87 -3.83 -14.07
C GLY A 40 -8.41 -3.96 -12.62
N ARG A 41 -9.24 -3.52 -11.68
CA ARG A 41 -8.94 -3.66 -10.25
C ARG A 41 -9.07 -5.11 -9.80
N ALA A 42 -8.33 -5.47 -8.77
CA ALA A 42 -8.61 -6.70 -8.01
C ALA A 42 -10.06 -6.67 -7.50
N MET A 43 -10.69 -7.82 -7.41
CA MET A 43 -12.10 -7.95 -6.99
C MET A 43 -12.34 -7.53 -5.54
N GLU A 44 -11.31 -7.50 -4.72
CA GLU A 44 -11.39 -7.11 -3.32
C GLU A 44 -11.31 -5.60 -3.17
N THR A 45 -12.18 -5.06 -2.33
CA THR A 45 -12.11 -3.67 -1.91
C THR A 45 -11.25 -3.59 -0.65
N ILE A 46 -10.13 -2.90 -0.74
CA ILE A 46 -9.21 -2.66 0.38
C ILE A 46 -9.35 -1.20 0.80
N ASP A 47 -9.63 -0.97 2.08
CA ASP A 47 -9.58 0.37 2.68
C ASP A 47 -8.13 0.74 2.98
N ARG A 48 -7.45 1.30 1.98
CA ARG A 48 -6.04 1.71 2.11
C ARG A 48 -5.86 2.93 3.00
N ASP A 49 -6.87 3.79 3.11
CA ASP A 49 -6.81 4.94 4.02
C ASP A 49 -6.77 4.45 5.47
N ALA A 50 -7.67 3.53 5.83
CA ALA A 50 -7.66 2.90 7.15
C ALA A 50 -6.36 2.14 7.44
N MET A 51 -5.83 1.41 6.46
CA MET A 51 -4.54 0.72 6.60
C MET A 51 -3.39 1.69 6.87
N CYS A 52 -3.28 2.75 6.07
CA CYS A 52 -2.24 3.76 6.24
C CYS A 52 -2.32 4.43 7.63
N LEU A 53 -3.53 4.81 8.06
CA LEU A 53 -3.75 5.43 9.36
C LEU A 53 -3.42 4.50 10.53
N ALA A 54 -3.82 3.23 10.43
CA ALA A 54 -3.55 2.24 11.48
C ALA A 54 -2.06 1.95 11.66
N LEU A 55 -1.29 1.96 10.57
CA LEU A 55 0.13 1.63 10.59
C LEU A 55 1.05 2.85 10.78
N TYR A 56 0.52 4.05 10.56
CA TYR A 56 1.34 5.29 10.59
C TYR A 56 2.16 5.47 11.87
N PRO A 57 1.63 5.26 13.09
CA PRO A 57 2.43 5.44 14.31
C PRO A 57 3.65 4.51 14.36
N ALA A 58 3.44 3.22 14.06
CA ALA A 58 4.54 2.24 14.05
C ALA A 58 5.58 2.53 12.95
N LEU A 59 5.12 3.05 11.79
CA LEU A 59 6.01 3.47 10.72
C LEU A 59 6.81 4.70 11.09
N ALA A 60 6.20 5.71 11.72
CA ALA A 60 6.89 6.91 12.17
C ALA A 60 8.01 6.56 13.18
N ASP A 61 7.74 5.67 14.14
CA ASP A 61 8.74 5.18 15.08
C ASP A 61 9.88 4.44 14.36
N ALA A 62 9.55 3.59 13.39
CA ALA A 62 10.54 2.84 12.60
C ALA A 62 11.36 3.75 11.67
N TRP A 63 10.77 4.84 11.18
CA TRP A 63 11.49 5.86 10.38
C TRP A 63 12.46 6.64 11.25
N ALA A 64 12.00 7.14 12.39
CA ALA A 64 12.80 7.95 13.30
C ALA A 64 13.99 7.18 13.91
N SER A 65 13.83 5.87 14.12
CA SER A 65 14.87 4.99 14.67
C SER A 65 15.77 4.33 13.62
N ASP A 66 15.55 4.58 12.34
CA ASP A 66 16.26 3.93 11.23
C ASP A 66 16.17 2.38 11.26
N ALA A 67 15.09 1.86 11.85
CA ALA A 67 14.91 0.42 12.06
C ALA A 67 14.69 -0.37 10.76
N LEU A 68 14.36 0.32 9.66
CA LEU A 68 14.07 -0.28 8.36
C LEU A 68 15.11 0.15 7.31
N SER A 69 15.68 -0.82 6.59
CA SER A 69 16.47 -0.53 5.40
C SER A 69 15.62 0.15 4.31
N ILE A 70 16.26 0.80 3.34
CA ILE A 70 15.59 1.45 2.21
C ILE A 70 14.66 0.47 1.47
N GLY A 71 15.10 -0.76 1.22
CA GLY A 71 14.28 -1.78 0.56
C GLY A 71 13.05 -2.17 1.38
N GLN A 72 13.19 -2.29 2.70
CA GLN A 72 12.07 -2.58 3.60
C GLN A 72 11.08 -1.41 3.66
N ARG A 73 11.54 -0.17 3.73
CA ARG A 73 10.69 1.04 3.65
C ARG A 73 9.86 1.02 2.37
N GLN A 74 10.50 0.82 1.21
CA GLN A 74 9.79 0.75 -0.08
C GLN A 74 8.78 -0.40 -0.15
N ALA A 75 9.13 -1.57 0.37
CA ALA A 75 8.23 -2.73 0.39
C ALA A 75 6.98 -2.46 1.23
N VAL A 76 7.15 -1.90 2.43
CA VAL A 76 6.02 -1.57 3.33
C VAL A 76 5.10 -0.53 2.67
N LEU A 77 5.66 0.58 2.18
CA LEU A 77 4.88 1.63 1.52
C LEU A 77 4.08 1.08 0.33
N SER A 78 4.70 0.21 -0.48
CA SER A 78 4.03 -0.40 -1.64
C SER A 78 2.94 -1.39 -1.26
N SER A 79 3.03 -2.01 -0.08
CA SER A 79 2.04 -2.97 0.39
C SER A 79 0.79 -2.32 0.94
N ILE A 80 0.90 -1.17 1.59
CA ILE A 80 -0.20 -0.55 2.34
C ILE A 80 -0.86 0.62 1.63
N ALA A 81 -0.11 1.36 0.78
CA ALA A 81 -0.59 2.58 0.14
C ALA A 81 -0.78 2.40 -1.38
N GLU A 82 -1.75 3.15 -1.93
CA GLU A 82 -2.01 3.16 -3.37
C GLU A 82 -0.89 3.89 -4.11
N GLY A 83 -0.21 3.14 -4.97
CA GLY A 83 0.87 3.66 -5.82
C GLY A 83 0.42 4.15 -7.19
N TYR A 84 -0.86 4.00 -7.52
CA TYR A 84 -1.43 4.40 -8.79
C TYR A 84 -2.21 5.70 -8.63
N SER A 85 -1.89 6.71 -9.45
CA SER A 85 -2.49 8.04 -9.34
C SER A 85 -3.91 8.13 -9.84
N PHE A 86 -4.33 7.19 -10.69
CA PHE A 86 -5.65 7.19 -11.32
C PHE A 86 -6.56 6.07 -10.76
N PRO A 87 -7.89 6.25 -10.76
CA PRO A 87 -8.61 7.43 -11.20
C PRO A 87 -8.44 8.61 -10.25
N THR A 88 -8.37 9.83 -10.84
CA THR A 88 -8.33 11.08 -10.07
C THR A 88 -9.22 12.11 -10.78
N ASN A 89 -9.62 13.14 -10.07
CA ASN A 89 -10.33 14.28 -10.63
C ASN A 89 -9.30 15.34 -11.04
N LEU A 90 -8.95 15.38 -12.32
CA LEU A 90 -7.91 16.29 -12.83
C LEU A 90 -8.28 17.78 -12.73
N ASP A 91 -9.57 18.11 -12.58
CA ASP A 91 -10.02 19.48 -12.37
C ASP A 91 -9.71 19.97 -10.94
N ARG A 92 -9.71 19.05 -9.97
CA ARG A 92 -9.46 19.34 -8.55
C ARG A 92 -8.07 18.94 -8.08
N ASP A 93 -7.44 17.99 -8.76
CA ASP A 93 -6.11 17.46 -8.44
C ASP A 93 -5.25 17.42 -9.73
N PRO A 94 -4.94 18.60 -10.30
CA PRO A 94 -4.15 18.66 -11.51
C PRO A 94 -2.72 18.16 -11.29
N PRO A 95 -2.09 17.53 -12.30
CA PRO A 95 -0.71 17.07 -12.19
C PRO A 95 0.24 18.25 -11.98
N VAL A 96 1.13 18.13 -11.01
CA VAL A 96 2.17 19.12 -10.76
C VAL A 96 3.39 18.80 -11.63
N GLY A 97 3.89 19.80 -12.36
CA GLY A 97 5.03 19.62 -13.25
C GLY A 97 4.73 18.81 -14.52
N GLY A 98 3.47 18.67 -14.90
CA GLY A 98 3.05 17.93 -16.11
C GLY A 98 3.05 16.42 -15.97
N LEU A 99 3.22 15.91 -14.75
CA LEU A 99 3.14 14.48 -14.40
C LEU A 99 1.81 14.17 -13.69
N ALA A 100 1.63 12.92 -13.33
CA ALA A 100 0.46 12.49 -12.56
C ALA A 100 0.40 13.19 -11.18
N PRO A 101 -0.79 13.37 -10.59
CA PRO A 101 -0.93 13.85 -9.21
C PRO A 101 -0.20 12.98 -8.20
N GLU A 102 0.08 13.53 -7.02
CA GLU A 102 0.71 12.81 -5.92
C GLU A 102 -0.08 11.53 -5.57
N THR A 103 0.59 10.39 -5.54
CA THR A 103 -0.03 9.13 -5.11
C THR A 103 -0.20 9.08 -3.60
N GLN A 104 -1.09 8.23 -3.08
CA GLN A 104 -1.21 7.99 -1.64
C GLN A 104 0.12 7.47 -1.05
N LYS A 105 0.83 6.61 -1.80
CA LYS A 105 2.15 6.13 -1.41
C LYS A 105 3.17 7.26 -1.30
N ALA A 106 3.18 8.21 -2.25
CA ALA A 106 4.08 9.36 -2.20
C ALA A 106 3.74 10.30 -1.04
N LEU A 107 2.45 10.54 -0.79
CA LEU A 107 1.98 11.32 0.36
C LEU A 107 2.41 10.70 1.69
N LEU A 108 2.20 9.38 1.86
CA LEU A 108 2.63 8.65 3.06
C LEU A 108 4.14 8.75 3.26
N HIS A 109 4.92 8.52 2.20
CA HIS A 109 6.38 8.60 2.24
C HIS A 109 6.85 9.98 2.67
N ARG A 110 6.34 11.03 2.04
CA ARG A 110 6.67 12.41 2.37
C ARG A 110 6.32 12.76 3.82
N CYS A 111 5.14 12.38 4.31
CA CYS A 111 4.76 12.63 5.70
C CYS A 111 5.67 11.93 6.71
N LEU A 112 6.18 10.73 6.40
CA LEU A 112 7.13 10.02 7.24
C LEU A 112 8.51 10.70 7.21
N ASP A 113 8.99 11.13 6.04
CA ASP A 113 10.26 11.84 5.90
C ASP A 113 10.24 13.20 6.60
N ASP A 114 9.11 13.91 6.54
CA ASP A 114 8.90 15.18 7.20
C ASP A 114 8.60 15.04 8.72
N ASN A 115 8.59 13.80 9.23
CA ASN A 115 8.23 13.50 10.62
C ASN A 115 6.89 14.13 11.04
N ALA A 116 5.90 14.09 10.16
CA ALA A 116 4.59 14.68 10.39
C ALA A 116 3.84 13.92 11.50
N SER A 117 3.01 14.63 12.27
CA SER A 117 2.16 13.98 13.26
C SER A 117 1.06 13.14 12.58
N ILE A 118 0.51 12.16 13.31
CA ILE A 118 -0.62 11.35 12.82
C ILE A 118 -1.82 12.22 12.42
N ASP A 119 -2.06 13.31 13.12
CA ASP A 119 -3.16 14.20 12.80
C ASP A 119 -2.89 15.03 11.55
N ALA A 120 -1.66 15.46 11.33
CA ALA A 120 -1.26 16.12 10.08
C ALA A 120 -1.37 15.16 8.89
N PHE A 121 -0.92 13.91 9.06
CA PHE A 121 -1.07 12.89 8.03
C PHE A 121 -2.55 12.59 7.73
N ARG A 122 -3.39 12.44 8.75
CA ARG A 122 -4.84 12.22 8.59
C ARG A 122 -5.50 13.35 7.80
N GLN A 123 -5.17 14.59 8.10
CA GLN A 123 -5.69 15.76 7.37
C GLN A 123 -5.22 15.77 5.91
N ALA A 124 -3.96 15.48 5.66
CA ALA A 124 -3.41 15.41 4.31
C ALA A 124 -4.06 14.29 3.47
N LEU A 125 -4.28 13.13 4.09
CA LEU A 125 -4.93 11.99 3.45
C LEU A 125 -6.39 12.30 3.12
N ALA A 126 -7.14 12.88 4.05
CA ALA A 126 -8.52 13.32 3.81
C ALA A 126 -8.60 14.38 2.70
N ALA A 127 -7.71 15.35 2.69
CA ALA A 127 -7.63 16.35 1.65
C ALA A 127 -7.30 15.75 0.27
N GLN A 128 -6.45 14.72 0.23
CA GLN A 128 -6.17 13.99 -1.01
C GLN A 128 -7.41 13.22 -1.50
N ALA A 129 -8.12 12.53 -0.61
CA ALA A 129 -9.34 11.81 -0.93
C ALA A 129 -10.43 12.76 -1.47
N ASP A 130 -10.59 13.93 -0.84
CA ASP A 130 -11.56 14.95 -1.28
C ASP A 130 -11.25 15.47 -2.69
N ARG A 131 -9.99 15.77 -3.00
CA ARG A 131 -9.59 16.20 -4.35
C ARG A 131 -9.88 15.15 -5.43
N ARG A 132 -9.86 13.86 -5.07
CA ARG A 132 -10.10 12.74 -5.99
C ARG A 132 -11.57 12.40 -6.19
N SER A 133 -12.43 12.88 -5.29
CA SER A 133 -13.87 12.62 -5.38
C SER A 133 -14.50 13.38 -6.55
N ALA A 134 -15.54 12.80 -7.14
CA ALA A 134 -16.38 13.52 -8.09
C ALA A 134 -17.06 14.69 -7.38
N SER A 135 -17.17 15.83 -8.08
CA SER A 135 -17.99 16.93 -7.59
C SER A 135 -19.45 16.46 -7.51
N SER A 136 -20.04 16.58 -6.33
CA SER A 136 -21.50 16.43 -6.14
C SER A 136 -22.23 17.59 -6.79
#